data_6c919443b00ef26e1baeadfa162fa638
#
_entry.id   6c919443b00ef26e1baeadfa162fa638
#
_cell.length_a   1.000
_cell.length_b   1.000
_cell.length_c   1.000
_cell.angle_alpha   90.00
_cell.angle_beta   90.00
_cell.angle_gamma   90.00
#
_symmetry.space_group_name_H-M   'P 1'
#
loop_
_entity.id
_entity.type
_entity.pdbx_description
1 polymer ?
#
loop_
_entity_poly.entity_id
_entity_poly.type
_entity_poly.pdbx_seq_one_letter_code
_entity_poly.pdbx_strand_id
1 'polypeptide(L)'
;MKTGSFLIIALLCTVALQAQKFGYINSQAMMAELPKVKQADSDMEAFQKQLQKKGQDMVTAFQTKVQDFQKRVEAGEVPPKAQEEEEKKLEEERQKILAYEQEMTQQLQTKRDALLKPILDEFNAAVKAVATENGYQYVFDQGILLYFDAAMDVAPLVKKKLGLTQ
;
A
#
# COMPACT_ATOMS: atom_id res chain seq x y z
N MET A 1 48.66 37.39 35.50
CA MET A 1 47.20 37.30 35.28
C MET A 1 46.84 36.94 33.83
N LYS A 2 47.55 36.03 33.15
CA LYS A 2 47.27 35.62 31.74
C LYS A 2 46.92 34.12 31.56
N THR A 3 46.95 33.34 32.63
CA THR A 3 46.66 31.89 32.58
C THR A 3 45.18 31.50 32.79
N GLY A 4 44.39 32.37 33.44
CA GLY A 4 42.98 32.12 33.72
C GLY A 4 42.08 32.24 32.48
N SER A 5 42.46 33.07 31.49
CA SER A 5 41.68 33.33 30.29
C SER A 5 41.76 32.16 29.29
N PHE A 6 42.86 31.40 29.29
CA PHE A 6 43.05 30.24 28.41
C PHE A 6 42.25 29.01 28.85
N LEU A 7 42.02 28.86 30.16
CA LEU A 7 41.25 27.76 30.74
C LEU A 7 39.73 27.87 30.44
N ILE A 8 39.21 29.12 30.39
CA ILE A 8 37.80 29.37 30.08
C ILE A 8 37.48 29.12 28.61
N ILE A 9 38.41 29.39 27.69
CA ILE A 9 38.25 29.13 26.24
C ILE A 9 38.28 27.62 25.96
N ALA A 10 39.11 26.84 26.65
CA ALA A 10 39.15 25.39 26.53
C ALA A 10 37.85 24.71 27.02
N LEU A 11 37.19 25.24 28.04
CA LEU A 11 35.94 24.74 28.59
C LEU A 11 34.73 25.02 27.65
N LEU A 12 34.77 26.11 26.87
CA LEU A 12 33.72 26.45 25.89
C LEU A 12 33.78 25.60 24.62
N CYS A 13 34.93 24.99 24.27
CA CYS A 13 35.07 24.13 23.11
C CYS A 13 34.51 22.72 23.32
N THR A 14 34.26 22.28 24.55
CA THR A 14 33.75 20.91 24.83
C THR A 14 32.24 20.75 24.64
N VAL A 15 31.50 21.83 24.47
CA VAL A 15 30.02 21.78 24.34
C VAL A 15 29.55 21.53 22.89
N ALA A 16 30.44 21.61 21.90
CA ALA A 16 30.08 21.59 20.47
C ALA A 16 30.20 20.24 19.78
N LEU A 17 30.60 19.16 20.45
CA LEU A 17 30.65 17.81 19.90
C LEU A 17 29.31 17.10 20.18
N GLN A 18 28.23 17.60 19.63
CA GLN A 18 27.01 16.83 19.45
C GLN A 18 27.34 15.75 18.42
N ALA A 19 27.73 14.57 18.89
CA ALA A 19 27.90 13.41 18.01
C ALA A 19 26.60 13.22 17.21
N GLN A 20 26.69 13.27 15.90
CA GLN A 20 25.56 13.01 15.02
C GLN A 20 24.95 11.67 15.37
N LYS A 21 23.70 11.67 15.82
CA LYS A 21 23.02 10.44 16.22
C LYS A 21 22.27 9.88 15.02
N PHE A 22 22.67 8.70 14.60
CA PHE A 22 22.03 7.94 13.54
C PHE A 22 21.22 6.79 14.13
N GLY A 23 20.16 6.42 13.46
CA GLY A 23 19.39 5.23 13.77
C GLY A 23 19.04 4.48 12.49
N TYR A 24 18.56 3.27 12.64
CA TYR A 24 17.98 2.52 11.54
C TYR A 24 16.71 1.80 12.00
N ILE A 25 15.88 1.42 11.03
CA ILE A 25 14.68 0.63 11.24
C ILE A 25 14.46 -0.31 10.06
N ASN A 26 13.99 -1.53 10.33
CA ASN A 26 13.49 -2.41 9.28
C ASN A 26 12.01 -2.07 9.02
N SER A 27 11.79 -1.17 8.06
CA SER A 27 10.43 -0.70 7.72
C SER A 27 9.53 -1.83 7.25
N GLN A 28 10.06 -2.78 6.47
CA GLN A 28 9.28 -3.89 5.94
C GLN A 28 8.80 -4.82 7.07
N ALA A 29 9.72 -5.22 7.96
CA ALA A 29 9.38 -6.06 9.11
C ALA A 29 8.37 -5.36 10.04
N MET A 30 8.60 -4.06 10.31
CA MET A 30 7.71 -3.25 11.13
C MET A 30 6.29 -3.16 10.53
N MET A 31 6.18 -2.88 9.23
CA MET A 31 4.89 -2.79 8.54
C MET A 31 4.14 -4.13 8.60
N ALA A 32 4.83 -5.26 8.42
CA ALA A 32 4.19 -6.58 8.48
C ALA A 32 3.62 -6.94 9.87
N GLU A 33 4.15 -6.32 10.94
CA GLU A 33 3.64 -6.53 12.30
C GLU A 33 2.42 -5.66 12.62
N LEU A 34 2.16 -4.58 11.86
CA LEU A 34 1.05 -3.66 12.13
C LEU A 34 -0.32 -4.35 11.94
N PRO A 35 -1.20 -4.34 12.96
CA PRO A 35 -2.55 -4.87 12.81
C PRO A 35 -3.34 -4.23 11.68
N LYS A 36 -3.12 -2.91 11.43
CA LYS A 36 -3.75 -2.16 10.34
C LYS A 36 -3.33 -2.67 8.95
N VAL A 37 -2.08 -3.12 8.78
CA VAL A 37 -1.62 -3.74 7.52
C VAL A 37 -2.31 -5.07 7.31
N LYS A 38 -2.38 -5.92 8.34
CA LYS A 38 -3.11 -7.21 8.26
C LYS A 38 -4.59 -7.03 7.93
N GLN A 39 -5.22 -6.00 8.49
CA GLN A 39 -6.60 -5.64 8.16
C GLN A 39 -6.71 -5.15 6.70
N ALA A 40 -5.79 -4.30 6.25
CA ALA A 40 -5.76 -3.82 4.87
C ALA A 40 -5.57 -4.97 3.87
N ASP A 41 -4.73 -5.96 4.19
CA ASP A 41 -4.53 -7.15 3.36
C ASP A 41 -5.83 -7.99 3.28
N SER A 42 -6.52 -8.18 4.41
CA SER A 42 -7.81 -8.87 4.45
C SER A 42 -8.89 -8.13 3.64
N ASP A 43 -8.95 -6.80 3.77
CA ASP A 43 -9.89 -5.96 3.02
C ASP A 43 -9.59 -6.00 1.51
N MET A 44 -8.30 -6.04 1.12
CA MET A 44 -7.88 -6.20 -0.26
C MET A 44 -8.29 -7.55 -0.83
N GLU A 45 -8.08 -8.63 -0.08
CA GLU A 45 -8.48 -9.98 -0.50
C GLU A 45 -10.01 -10.08 -0.70
N ALA A 46 -10.78 -9.55 0.24
CA ALA A 46 -12.24 -9.51 0.14
C ALA A 46 -12.69 -8.71 -1.08
N PHE A 47 -12.09 -7.54 -1.31
CA PHE A 47 -12.41 -6.68 -2.45
C PHE A 47 -12.04 -7.35 -3.79
N GLN A 48 -10.89 -8.01 -3.86
CA GLN A 48 -10.48 -8.77 -5.04
C GLN A 48 -11.47 -9.89 -5.36
N LYS A 49 -11.89 -10.66 -4.36
CA LYS A 49 -12.91 -11.73 -4.53
C LYS A 49 -14.24 -11.16 -5.04
N GLN A 50 -14.66 -10.01 -4.52
CA GLN A 50 -15.87 -9.34 -4.97
C GLN A 50 -15.79 -8.93 -6.45
N LEU A 51 -14.67 -8.35 -6.87
CA LEU A 51 -14.47 -7.94 -8.27
C LEU A 51 -14.40 -9.17 -9.19
N GLN A 52 -13.68 -10.22 -8.80
CA GLN A 52 -13.61 -11.46 -9.56
C GLN A 52 -14.99 -12.11 -9.73
N LYS A 53 -15.77 -12.15 -8.64
CA LYS A 53 -17.14 -12.70 -8.72
C LYS A 53 -18.00 -11.90 -9.68
N LYS A 54 -17.96 -10.56 -9.62
CA LYS A 54 -18.71 -9.71 -10.56
C LYS A 54 -18.30 -9.96 -12.00
N GLY A 55 -16.99 -10.07 -12.29
CA GLY A 55 -16.48 -10.39 -13.63
C GLY A 55 -16.98 -11.76 -14.10
N GLN A 56 -16.92 -12.78 -13.25
CA GLN A 56 -17.43 -14.11 -13.56
C GLN A 56 -18.94 -14.11 -13.82
N ASP A 57 -19.71 -13.38 -13.01
CA ASP A 57 -21.16 -13.25 -13.19
C ASP A 57 -21.48 -12.58 -14.54
N MET A 58 -20.72 -11.55 -14.95
CA MET A 58 -20.87 -10.90 -16.26
C MET A 58 -20.59 -11.87 -17.42
N VAL A 59 -19.49 -12.64 -17.34
CA VAL A 59 -19.14 -13.63 -18.36
C VAL A 59 -20.21 -14.73 -18.45
N THR A 60 -20.68 -15.24 -17.33
CA THR A 60 -21.72 -16.29 -17.29
C THR A 60 -23.05 -15.77 -17.87
N ALA A 61 -23.45 -14.57 -17.52
CA ALA A 61 -24.65 -13.96 -18.07
C ALA A 61 -24.55 -13.74 -19.58
N PHE A 62 -23.40 -13.30 -20.06
CA PHE A 62 -23.13 -13.13 -21.49
C PHE A 62 -23.18 -14.48 -22.24
N GLN A 63 -22.53 -15.50 -21.73
CA GLN A 63 -22.56 -16.84 -22.34
C GLN A 63 -23.98 -17.41 -22.43
N THR A 64 -24.79 -17.21 -21.39
CA THR A 64 -26.19 -17.63 -21.40
C THR A 64 -26.99 -16.92 -22.50
N LYS A 65 -26.81 -15.59 -22.64
CA LYS A 65 -27.46 -14.80 -23.71
C LYS A 65 -27.05 -15.24 -25.10
N VAL A 66 -25.73 -15.49 -25.30
CA VAL A 66 -25.22 -15.98 -26.59
C VAL A 66 -25.84 -17.32 -26.95
N GLN A 67 -25.90 -18.26 -25.99
CA GLN A 67 -26.50 -19.58 -26.22
C GLN A 67 -28.01 -19.51 -26.52
N ASP A 68 -28.73 -18.65 -25.78
CA ASP A 68 -30.15 -18.45 -26.02
C ASP A 68 -30.42 -17.83 -27.40
N PHE A 69 -29.65 -16.81 -27.76
CA PHE A 69 -29.72 -16.18 -29.07
C PHE A 69 -29.43 -17.16 -30.18
N GLN A 70 -28.40 -18.00 -30.10
CA GLN A 70 -28.07 -19.01 -31.09
C GLN A 70 -29.22 -19.99 -31.27
N LYS A 71 -29.79 -20.49 -30.17
CA LYS A 71 -30.95 -21.41 -30.23
C LYS A 71 -32.15 -20.81 -30.97
N ARG A 72 -32.46 -19.54 -30.69
CA ARG A 72 -33.60 -18.86 -31.34
C ARG A 72 -33.34 -18.58 -32.83
N VAL A 73 -32.09 -18.29 -33.20
CA VAL A 73 -31.69 -18.15 -34.61
C VAL A 73 -31.83 -19.51 -35.36
N GLU A 74 -31.31 -20.57 -34.75
CA GLU A 74 -31.41 -21.95 -35.33
C GLU A 74 -32.89 -22.39 -35.48
N ALA A 75 -33.76 -22.00 -34.55
CA ALA A 75 -35.19 -22.29 -34.62
C ALA A 75 -35.94 -21.42 -35.65
N GLY A 76 -35.26 -20.43 -36.27
CA GLY A 76 -35.90 -19.51 -37.22
C GLY A 76 -36.83 -18.45 -36.55
N GLU A 77 -36.70 -18.28 -35.25
CA GLU A 77 -37.58 -17.40 -34.47
C GLU A 77 -37.16 -15.91 -34.51
N VAL A 78 -35.96 -15.61 -35.04
CA VAL A 78 -35.37 -14.24 -35.04
C VAL A 78 -35.39 -13.70 -36.47
N PRO A 79 -36.20 -12.62 -36.76
CA PRO A 79 -36.14 -11.96 -38.04
C PRO A 79 -34.79 -11.32 -38.34
N PRO A 80 -34.30 -11.21 -39.57
CA PRO A 80 -32.96 -10.73 -39.91
C PRO A 80 -32.60 -9.39 -39.28
N LYS A 81 -33.54 -8.43 -39.26
CA LYS A 81 -33.28 -7.11 -38.61
C LYS A 81 -33.11 -7.22 -37.09
N ALA A 82 -33.91 -8.07 -36.46
CA ALA A 82 -33.76 -8.31 -35.01
C ALA A 82 -32.49 -9.03 -34.68
N GLN A 83 -31.99 -9.92 -35.58
CA GLN A 83 -30.71 -10.59 -35.44
C GLN A 83 -29.55 -9.57 -35.41
N GLU A 84 -29.51 -8.66 -36.38
CA GLU A 84 -28.46 -7.59 -36.39
C GLU A 84 -28.47 -6.73 -35.13
N GLU A 85 -29.65 -6.37 -34.64
CA GLU A 85 -29.78 -5.56 -33.42
C GLU A 85 -29.30 -6.34 -32.16
N GLU A 86 -29.58 -7.63 -32.09
CA GLU A 86 -29.18 -8.47 -30.96
C GLU A 86 -27.69 -8.80 -31.00
N GLU A 87 -27.11 -9.09 -32.16
CA GLU A 87 -25.67 -9.23 -32.37
C GLU A 87 -24.91 -7.98 -31.93
N LYS A 88 -25.41 -6.79 -32.27
CA LYS A 88 -24.81 -5.53 -31.82
C LYS A 88 -24.84 -5.40 -30.31
N LYS A 89 -25.95 -5.76 -29.65
CA LYS A 89 -26.03 -5.74 -28.17
C LYS A 89 -25.07 -6.71 -27.50
N LEU A 90 -24.93 -7.92 -28.07
CA LEU A 90 -23.98 -8.91 -27.60
C LEU A 90 -22.52 -8.40 -27.74
N GLU A 91 -22.21 -7.76 -28.86
CA GLU A 91 -20.89 -7.16 -29.03
C GLU A 91 -20.65 -6.02 -28.02
N GLU A 92 -21.65 -5.15 -27.76
CA GLU A 92 -21.53 -4.12 -26.72
C GLU A 92 -21.34 -4.72 -25.32
N GLU A 93 -22.03 -5.83 -25.00
CA GLU A 93 -21.80 -6.53 -23.72
C GLU A 93 -20.41 -7.16 -23.63
N ARG A 94 -19.92 -7.74 -24.71
CA ARG A 94 -18.55 -8.24 -24.78
C ARG A 94 -17.53 -7.14 -24.51
N GLN A 95 -17.71 -5.98 -25.12
CA GLN A 95 -16.85 -4.82 -24.89
C GLN A 95 -16.90 -4.32 -23.43
N LYS A 96 -18.08 -4.37 -22.79
CA LYS A 96 -18.21 -4.04 -21.37
C LYS A 96 -17.46 -5.02 -20.46
N ILE A 97 -17.42 -6.30 -20.80
CA ILE A 97 -16.64 -7.30 -20.06
C ILE A 97 -15.15 -7.01 -20.17
N LEU A 98 -14.65 -6.73 -21.38
CA LEU A 98 -13.25 -6.36 -21.60
C LEU A 98 -12.87 -5.08 -20.89
N ALA A 99 -13.75 -4.07 -20.91
CA ALA A 99 -13.55 -2.83 -20.18
C ALA A 99 -13.52 -3.05 -18.66
N TYR A 100 -14.36 -3.95 -18.15
CA TYR A 100 -14.41 -4.28 -16.73
C TYR A 100 -13.10 -4.94 -16.25
N GLU A 101 -12.46 -5.77 -17.05
CA GLU A 101 -11.16 -6.38 -16.70
C GLU A 101 -10.08 -5.31 -16.48
N GLN A 102 -10.07 -4.28 -17.34
CA GLN A 102 -9.15 -3.15 -17.19
C GLN A 102 -9.51 -2.30 -15.96
N GLU A 103 -10.79 -2.02 -15.79
CA GLU A 103 -11.31 -1.26 -14.64
C GLU A 103 -11.00 -1.98 -13.32
N MET A 104 -11.11 -3.30 -13.26
CA MET A 104 -10.79 -4.11 -12.09
C MET A 104 -9.35 -3.87 -11.62
N THR A 105 -8.39 -3.85 -12.53
CA THR A 105 -6.99 -3.58 -12.20
C THR A 105 -6.81 -2.19 -11.59
N GLN A 106 -7.46 -1.19 -12.16
CA GLN A 106 -7.41 0.18 -11.64
C GLN A 106 -8.09 0.31 -10.29
N GLN A 107 -9.24 -0.35 -10.09
CA GLN A 107 -9.95 -0.36 -8.81
C GLN A 107 -9.10 -1.01 -7.70
N LEU A 108 -8.41 -2.12 -8.00
CA LEU A 108 -7.51 -2.78 -7.05
C LEU A 108 -6.36 -1.87 -6.65
N GLN A 109 -5.73 -1.19 -7.61
CA GLN A 109 -4.66 -0.23 -7.31
C GLN A 109 -5.17 0.93 -6.44
N THR A 110 -6.28 1.55 -6.83
CA THR A 110 -6.89 2.65 -6.08
C THR A 110 -7.25 2.24 -4.64
N LYS A 111 -7.84 1.05 -4.48
CA LYS A 111 -8.19 0.52 -3.15
C LYS A 111 -6.95 0.28 -2.30
N ARG A 112 -5.89 -0.29 -2.89
CA ARG A 112 -4.61 -0.53 -2.22
C ARG A 112 -4.00 0.77 -1.70
N ASP A 113 -3.92 1.78 -2.57
CA ASP A 113 -3.35 3.08 -2.21
C ASP A 113 -4.17 3.75 -1.10
N ALA A 114 -5.50 3.68 -1.18
CA ALA A 114 -6.39 4.22 -0.17
C ALA A 114 -6.23 3.53 1.20
N LEU A 115 -5.96 2.23 1.23
CA LEU A 115 -5.74 1.49 2.47
C LEU A 115 -4.34 1.71 3.04
N LEU A 116 -3.30 1.72 2.19
CA LEU A 116 -1.92 1.78 2.66
C LEU A 116 -1.45 3.19 2.97
N LYS A 117 -1.92 4.21 2.23
CA LYS A 117 -1.47 5.59 2.44
C LYS A 117 -1.61 6.07 3.89
N PRO A 118 -2.77 5.96 4.56
CA PRO A 118 -2.90 6.41 5.95
C PRO A 118 -2.00 5.63 6.92
N ILE A 119 -1.74 4.35 6.65
CA ILE A 119 -0.85 3.51 7.47
C ILE A 119 0.61 3.98 7.33
N LEU A 120 1.04 4.25 6.10
CA LEU A 120 2.37 4.79 5.82
C LEU A 120 2.54 6.18 6.42
N ASP A 121 1.53 7.04 6.33
CA ASP A 121 1.57 8.38 6.92
C ASP A 121 1.73 8.31 8.46
N GLU A 122 0.99 7.41 9.12
CA GLU A 122 1.08 7.18 10.56
C GLU A 122 2.45 6.61 10.96
N PHE A 123 2.96 5.62 10.22
CA PHE A 123 4.29 5.06 10.43
C PHE A 123 5.39 6.13 10.30
N ASN A 124 5.36 6.91 9.23
CA ASN A 124 6.33 7.97 8.99
C ASN A 124 6.25 9.07 10.09
N ALA A 125 5.05 9.40 10.54
CA ALA A 125 4.86 10.33 11.65
C ALA A 125 5.46 9.79 12.96
N ALA A 126 5.31 8.49 13.24
CA ALA A 126 5.90 7.85 14.41
C ALA A 126 7.44 7.84 14.34
N VAL A 127 8.02 7.50 13.18
CA VAL A 127 9.47 7.55 12.97
C VAL A 127 10.00 8.96 13.17
N LYS A 128 9.34 9.97 12.58
CA LYS A 128 9.70 11.38 12.75
C LYS A 128 9.62 11.82 14.20
N ALA A 129 8.57 11.44 14.92
CA ALA A 129 8.43 11.78 16.34
C ALA A 129 9.54 11.15 17.18
N VAL A 130 9.84 9.87 16.98
CA VAL A 130 10.95 9.15 17.65
C VAL A 130 12.29 9.82 17.35
N ALA A 131 12.54 10.18 16.09
CA ALA A 131 13.77 10.84 15.69
C ALA A 131 13.93 12.20 16.43
N THR A 132 12.89 13.01 16.44
CA THR A 132 12.89 14.32 17.08
C THR A 132 13.06 14.21 18.60
N GLU A 133 12.28 13.34 19.26
CA GLU A 133 12.27 13.16 20.72
C GLU A 133 13.61 12.62 21.25
N ASN A 134 14.33 11.84 20.44
CA ASN A 134 15.58 11.19 20.85
C ASN A 134 16.84 11.81 20.23
N GLY A 135 16.70 12.90 19.46
CA GLY A 135 17.82 13.62 18.87
C GLY A 135 18.52 12.89 17.71
N TYR A 136 17.84 11.98 17.03
CA TYR A 136 18.36 11.37 15.81
C TYR A 136 18.32 12.40 14.66
N GLN A 137 19.43 12.57 13.97
CA GLN A 137 19.51 13.41 12.77
C GLN A 137 19.02 12.67 11.53
N TYR A 138 19.29 11.37 11.48
CA TYR A 138 18.83 10.47 10.40
C TYR A 138 18.36 9.15 10.96
N VAL A 139 17.32 8.60 10.36
CA VAL A 139 16.88 7.21 10.53
C VAL A 139 16.85 6.58 9.14
N PHE A 140 17.67 5.57 8.95
CA PHE A 140 17.80 4.86 7.67
C PHE A 140 16.91 3.61 7.65
N ASP A 141 16.49 3.21 6.45
CA ASP A 141 15.95 1.87 6.31
C ASP A 141 17.08 0.83 6.36
N GLN A 142 16.87 -0.25 7.09
CA GLN A 142 17.86 -1.32 7.23
C GLN A 142 18.26 -1.93 5.88
N GLY A 143 17.33 -1.98 4.91
CA GLY A 143 17.56 -2.57 3.60
C GLY A 143 18.62 -1.88 2.75
N ILE A 144 18.99 -0.64 3.07
CA ILE A 144 20.04 0.10 2.34
C ILE A 144 21.39 0.06 3.04
N LEU A 145 21.48 -0.53 4.23
CA LEU A 145 22.70 -0.56 5.04
C LEU A 145 23.45 -1.88 4.81
N LEU A 146 24.74 -1.79 4.49
CA LEU A 146 25.63 -2.96 4.40
C LEU A 146 26.05 -3.48 5.78
N TYR A 147 26.11 -2.61 6.77
CA TYR A 147 26.42 -2.92 8.15
C TYR A 147 25.64 -1.99 9.08
N PHE A 148 25.21 -2.49 10.21
CA PHE A 148 24.55 -1.74 11.27
C PHE A 148 24.86 -2.33 12.64
N ASP A 149 24.94 -1.46 13.64
CA ASP A 149 25.06 -1.87 15.04
C ASP A 149 23.65 -2.00 15.63
N ALA A 150 23.35 -3.12 16.28
CA ALA A 150 22.07 -3.39 16.91
C ALA A 150 21.65 -2.32 17.95
N ALA A 151 22.61 -1.63 18.56
CA ALA A 151 22.35 -0.55 19.49
C ALA A 151 21.72 0.70 18.83
N MET A 152 21.78 0.79 17.49
CA MET A 152 21.20 1.89 16.71
C MET A 152 19.80 1.60 16.18
N ASP A 153 19.20 0.45 16.52
CA ASP A 153 17.85 0.09 16.12
C ASP A 153 16.81 0.94 16.86
N VAL A 154 16.01 1.68 16.09
CA VAL A 154 14.91 2.52 16.64
C VAL A 154 13.56 1.82 16.61
N ALA A 155 13.48 0.59 16.07
CA ALA A 155 12.23 -0.16 15.97
C ALA A 155 11.50 -0.29 17.32
N PRO A 156 12.15 -0.58 18.47
CA PRO A 156 11.46 -0.65 19.76
C PRO A 156 10.78 0.66 20.16
N LEU A 157 11.42 1.80 19.86
CA LEU A 157 10.86 3.12 20.15
C LEU A 157 9.67 3.43 19.24
N VAL A 158 9.76 3.10 17.96
CA VAL A 158 8.68 3.29 16.99
C VAL A 158 7.51 2.37 17.31
N LYS A 159 7.74 1.10 17.68
CA LYS A 159 6.69 0.17 18.17
C LYS A 159 5.91 0.78 19.33
N LYS A 160 6.63 1.29 20.34
CA LYS A 160 6.01 1.96 21.49
C LYS A 160 5.17 3.17 21.05
N LYS A 161 5.67 3.97 20.11
CA LYS A 161 4.98 5.16 19.60
C LYS A 161 3.70 4.82 18.84
N LEU A 162 3.70 3.69 18.13
CA LEU A 162 2.53 3.14 17.41
C LEU A 162 1.56 2.36 18.30
N GLY A 163 1.83 2.26 19.62
CA GLY A 163 0.99 1.50 20.55
C GLY A 163 1.08 -0.01 20.39
N LEU A 164 2.11 -0.51 19.72
CA LEU A 164 2.41 -1.93 19.62
C LEU A 164 3.14 -2.35 20.90
N THR A 165 2.39 -2.73 21.92
CA THR A 165 2.94 -3.38 23.11
C THR A 165 3.34 -4.81 22.78
N GLN A 166 4.51 -5.23 23.27
CA GLN A 166 4.92 -6.65 23.27
C GLN A 166 3.96 -7.46 24.09
#